data_ef65b44aa83f23d76338a26b59b7445d
#
_entry.id   ef65b44aa83f23d76338a26b59b7445d
#
_cell.length_a   1.000
_cell.length_b   1.000
_cell.length_c   1.000
_cell.angle_alpha   90.00
_cell.angle_beta   90.00
_cell.angle_gamma   90.00
#
_symmetry.space_group_name_H-M   'P 1'
#
loop_
_entity.id
_entity.type
_entity.pdbx_description
1 polymer ?
#
loop_
_entity_poly.entity_id
_entity_poly.type
_entity_poly.pdbx_seq_one_letter_code
_entity_poly.pdbx_strand_id
1 'polypeptide(L)'
;MNTLIRNGHVMTLDRAIGDIEGGDVLIDGEKIAAVARGIPAPAGCEVIDAAGCIVMPGLINAHIHTWQLGLRGIGADWVSSRDYGKNIHSGMAKLYEAEDNYVANLLGALAQLNGGVTTLFDWCHNLRNPEMTDASIDGLEQSGIRAVFGHGTSKPPPVPGEKPHWEVPHPREEIERLRKGRLASDDALVTLAMAILGPDDATYEVTRENLRMAREYGVISSTHTWGRAGKRFTPDGMWRLAKDGLLGPDHNVSHGNNFEDDELHMILDHGCSISATPLTEMLNNDRVALLGRVTARDALPSLGSDVDPYFNASMLAVTRHAFQHQREIDNRTLAANGSWPSKAPHATTTRKALEWTILGGAKALRLDGKIGTLAPGKQADVILVRHDGLTAFPALPGGDPAHVVVEYAEQADVDTVLVAGQLRKRHGKLLFPEKKMQDLRARLAASRARLMKDFRVLS
;
A
#
# COMPACT_ATOMS: atom_id res chain seq x y z
N MET A 1 -0.88 24.21 14.90
CA MET A 1 -1.01 25.30 13.90
C MET A 1 -2.20 24.94 13.05
N ASN A 2 -3.10 25.90 12.79
CA ASN A 2 -4.29 25.61 12.00
C ASN A 2 -3.99 25.85 10.52
N THR A 3 -4.54 24.99 9.66
CA THR A 3 -4.48 25.11 8.21
C THR A 3 -5.89 25.06 7.63
N LEU A 4 -6.24 26.00 6.78
CA LEU A 4 -7.51 26.04 6.06
C LEU A 4 -7.23 25.82 4.56
N ILE A 5 -7.64 24.65 4.04
CA ILE A 5 -7.70 24.38 2.60
C ILE A 5 -9.04 24.93 2.11
N ARG A 6 -9.04 25.82 1.12
CA ARG A 6 -10.22 26.60 0.70
C ARG A 6 -10.51 26.50 -0.78
N ASN A 7 -11.78 26.60 -1.15
CA ASN A 7 -12.27 26.71 -2.53
C ASN A 7 -12.05 25.47 -3.40
N GLY A 8 -11.75 24.28 -2.82
CA GLY A 8 -11.51 23.08 -3.58
C GLY A 8 -12.78 22.31 -3.96
N HIS A 9 -12.69 21.38 -4.92
CA HIS A 9 -13.69 20.33 -5.05
C HIS A 9 -13.37 19.24 -4.01
N VAL A 10 -14.02 19.31 -2.85
CA VAL A 10 -13.73 18.37 -1.74
C VAL A 10 -14.47 17.07 -1.98
N MET A 11 -13.72 16.01 -2.30
CA MET A 11 -14.20 14.63 -2.39
C MET A 11 -13.89 13.92 -1.06
N THR A 12 -14.89 13.83 -0.19
CA THR A 12 -14.68 13.38 1.19
C THR A 12 -14.52 11.88 1.35
N LEU A 13 -15.06 11.09 0.45
CA LEU A 13 -15.28 9.64 0.57
C LEU A 13 -16.08 9.24 1.84
N ASP A 14 -16.66 10.21 2.53
CA ASP A 14 -17.58 10.00 3.64
C ASP A 14 -19.03 10.12 3.12
N ARG A 15 -19.80 9.03 3.26
CA ARG A 15 -21.18 8.98 2.72
C ARG A 15 -22.13 9.96 3.37
N ALA A 16 -21.89 10.35 4.63
CA ALA A 16 -22.75 11.26 5.34
C ALA A 16 -22.50 12.73 4.96
N ILE A 17 -21.24 13.07 4.61
CA ILE A 17 -20.84 14.42 4.22
C ILE A 17 -21.04 14.60 2.72
N GLY A 18 -20.67 13.60 1.90
CA GLY A 18 -20.67 13.68 0.44
C GLY A 18 -19.56 14.56 -0.12
N ASP A 19 -19.64 14.89 -1.40
CA ASP A 19 -18.71 15.78 -2.08
C ASP A 19 -19.19 17.24 -2.01
N ILE A 20 -18.24 18.18 -1.88
CA ILE A 20 -18.55 19.62 -1.73
C ILE A 20 -17.74 20.42 -2.77
N GLU A 21 -18.41 20.84 -3.83
CA GLU A 21 -17.82 21.77 -4.79
C GLU A 21 -17.62 23.16 -4.15
N GLY A 22 -16.45 23.77 -4.32
CA GLY A 22 -16.09 25.02 -3.62
C GLY A 22 -16.06 24.85 -2.10
N GLY A 23 -15.70 23.67 -1.63
CA GLY A 23 -15.62 23.32 -0.22
C GLY A 23 -14.29 23.70 0.42
N ASP A 24 -14.32 23.73 1.75
CA ASP A 24 -13.18 24.01 2.62
C ASP A 24 -12.91 22.83 3.57
N VAL A 25 -11.65 22.63 3.93
CA VAL A 25 -11.23 21.69 4.98
C VAL A 25 -10.39 22.44 6.00
N LEU A 26 -10.89 22.54 7.24
CA LEU A 26 -10.16 23.12 8.36
C LEU A 26 -9.41 22.01 9.11
N ILE A 27 -8.13 22.21 9.29
CA ILE A 27 -7.24 21.31 10.03
C ILE A 27 -6.78 22.03 11.30
N ASP A 28 -6.91 21.36 12.44
CA ASP A 28 -6.38 21.78 13.74
C ASP A 28 -5.33 20.76 14.22
N GLY A 29 -4.08 21.19 14.22
CA GLY A 29 -2.94 20.31 14.50
C GLY A 29 -2.87 19.14 13.51
N GLU A 30 -3.08 17.92 14.00
CA GLU A 30 -3.01 16.70 13.19
C GLU A 30 -4.37 16.25 12.64
N LYS A 31 -5.47 16.91 13.03
CA LYS A 31 -6.83 16.41 12.76
C LYS A 31 -7.63 17.38 11.91
N ILE A 32 -8.56 16.82 11.16
CA ILE A 32 -9.62 17.55 10.48
C ILE A 32 -10.60 18.06 11.54
N ALA A 33 -10.76 19.38 11.60
CA ALA A 33 -11.71 20.03 12.53
C ALA A 33 -13.09 20.23 11.89
N ALA A 34 -13.14 20.61 10.60
CA ALA A 34 -14.38 20.83 9.87
C ALA A 34 -14.21 20.61 8.37
N VAL A 35 -15.30 20.22 7.71
CA VAL A 35 -15.44 20.13 6.25
C VAL A 35 -16.77 20.74 5.87
N ALA A 36 -16.76 21.88 5.15
CA ALA A 36 -17.97 22.61 4.75
C ALA A 36 -17.61 23.67 3.69
N ARG A 37 -18.59 24.45 3.24
CA ARG A 37 -18.33 25.68 2.47
C ARG A 37 -18.20 26.88 3.40
N GLY A 38 -17.31 27.82 3.03
CA GLY A 38 -17.24 29.13 3.68
C GLY A 38 -16.78 29.10 5.14
N ILE A 39 -15.88 28.18 5.49
CA ILE A 39 -15.33 28.10 6.84
C ILE A 39 -14.53 29.38 7.16
N PRO A 40 -14.85 30.11 8.24
CA PRO A 40 -14.05 31.25 8.65
C PRO A 40 -12.60 30.84 8.99
N ALA A 41 -11.61 31.55 8.45
CA ALA A 41 -10.23 31.30 8.80
C ALA A 41 -9.95 31.72 10.25
N PRO A 42 -9.52 30.82 11.15
CA PRO A 42 -9.06 31.19 12.48
C PRO A 42 -7.91 32.19 12.43
N ALA A 43 -7.75 33.02 13.47
CA ALA A 43 -6.63 33.94 13.55
C ALA A 43 -5.28 33.19 13.49
N GLY A 44 -4.38 33.66 12.62
CA GLY A 44 -3.06 33.01 12.42
C GLY A 44 -3.09 31.68 11.68
N CYS A 45 -4.23 31.30 11.08
CA CYS A 45 -4.36 30.12 10.26
C CYS A 45 -3.58 30.26 8.95
N GLU A 46 -2.86 29.23 8.55
CA GLU A 46 -2.33 29.14 7.19
C GLU A 46 -3.48 28.84 6.22
N VAL A 47 -3.57 29.59 5.12
CA VAL A 47 -4.60 29.37 4.10
C VAL A 47 -3.95 28.80 2.85
N ILE A 48 -4.46 27.66 2.37
CA ILE A 48 -4.10 27.03 1.11
C ILE A 48 -5.29 27.19 0.16
N ASP A 49 -5.13 27.96 -0.90
CA ASP A 49 -6.13 28.05 -1.96
C ASP A 49 -6.07 26.78 -2.83
N ALA A 50 -7.17 26.06 -2.86
CA ALA A 50 -7.35 24.82 -3.62
C ALA A 50 -8.23 25.02 -4.86
N ALA A 51 -8.42 26.26 -5.33
CA ALA A 51 -9.11 26.51 -6.58
C ALA A 51 -8.44 25.74 -7.73
N GLY A 52 -9.23 25.04 -8.54
CA GLY A 52 -8.71 24.15 -9.60
C GLY A 52 -8.12 22.83 -9.10
N CYS A 53 -8.36 22.48 -7.82
CA CYS A 53 -7.92 21.20 -7.26
C CYS A 53 -9.10 20.36 -6.72
N ILE A 54 -8.94 19.06 -6.85
CA ILE A 54 -9.72 18.08 -6.08
C ILE A 54 -9.00 17.90 -4.75
N VAL A 55 -9.71 18.13 -3.64
CA VAL A 55 -9.22 17.91 -2.26
C VAL A 55 -9.77 16.59 -1.78
N MET A 56 -8.91 15.62 -1.47
CA MET A 56 -9.34 14.28 -1.13
C MET A 56 -8.45 13.64 -0.08
N PRO A 57 -8.89 12.54 0.57
CA PRO A 57 -8.01 11.77 1.44
C PRO A 57 -6.78 11.29 0.68
N GLY A 58 -5.64 11.22 1.35
CA GLY A 58 -4.42 10.70 0.75
C GLY A 58 -4.58 9.25 0.27
N LEU A 59 -3.89 8.91 -0.81
CA LEU A 59 -3.85 7.54 -1.32
C LEU A 59 -3.16 6.61 -0.30
N ILE A 60 -3.61 5.37 -0.24
CA ILE A 60 -3.06 4.34 0.64
C ILE A 60 -2.47 3.23 -0.22
N ASN A 61 -1.20 2.90 0.02
CA ASN A 61 -0.54 1.77 -0.59
C ASN A 61 -0.54 0.60 0.42
N ALA A 62 -1.50 -0.31 0.30
CA ALA A 62 -1.72 -1.38 1.28
C ALA A 62 -0.72 -2.56 1.14
N HIS A 63 0.21 -2.50 0.19
CA HIS A 63 1.26 -3.50 0.03
C HIS A 63 2.39 -2.99 -0.88
N ILE A 64 3.58 -2.80 -0.30
CA ILE A 64 4.80 -2.41 -1.02
C ILE A 64 6.03 -2.98 -0.33
N HIS A 65 7.07 -3.28 -1.09
CA HIS A 65 8.41 -3.63 -0.61
C HIS A 65 9.34 -2.43 -0.81
N THR A 66 9.25 -1.45 0.10
CA THR A 66 9.91 -0.13 -0.05
C THR A 66 11.43 -0.23 -0.20
N TRP A 67 12.06 -1.23 0.44
CA TRP A 67 13.49 -1.51 0.33
C TRP A 67 13.99 -1.81 -1.09
N GLN A 68 13.07 -2.14 -2.02
CA GLN A 68 13.41 -2.50 -3.40
C GLN A 68 13.58 -1.31 -4.35
N LEU A 69 13.42 -0.08 -3.86
CA LEU A 69 13.52 1.11 -4.72
C LEU A 69 14.82 1.14 -5.54
N GLY A 70 15.94 0.73 -4.95
CA GLY A 70 17.24 0.68 -5.65
C GLY A 70 17.30 -0.31 -6.81
N LEU A 71 16.34 -1.21 -6.91
CA LEU A 71 16.30 -2.29 -7.90
C LEU A 71 15.35 -2.01 -9.09
N ARG A 72 14.90 -0.76 -9.24
CA ARG A 72 14.00 -0.36 -10.33
C ARG A 72 14.54 -0.75 -11.71
N GLY A 73 13.65 -1.36 -12.52
CA GLY A 73 13.89 -1.69 -13.93
C GLY A 73 14.79 -2.90 -14.17
N ILE A 74 15.20 -3.65 -13.14
CA ILE A 74 16.03 -4.85 -13.35
C ILE A 74 15.21 -6.06 -13.79
N GLY A 75 13.91 -6.05 -13.52
CA GLY A 75 13.01 -7.19 -13.72
C GLY A 75 11.89 -6.96 -14.72
N ALA A 76 11.91 -5.86 -15.49
CA ALA A 76 10.83 -5.52 -16.41
C ALA A 76 10.49 -6.61 -17.42
N ASP A 77 11.50 -7.35 -17.87
CA ASP A 77 11.37 -8.43 -18.86
C ASP A 77 11.46 -9.84 -18.26
N TRP A 78 11.39 -9.98 -16.95
CA TRP A 78 11.34 -11.30 -16.31
C TRP A 78 10.04 -12.02 -16.68
N VAL A 79 10.17 -13.32 -16.96
CA VAL A 79 9.05 -14.10 -17.48
C VAL A 79 8.21 -14.78 -16.40
N SER A 80 8.66 -14.75 -15.15
CA SER A 80 7.92 -15.42 -14.07
C SER A 80 8.35 -14.94 -12.67
N SER A 81 7.50 -15.23 -11.68
CA SER A 81 7.82 -15.04 -10.26
C SER A 81 9.05 -15.83 -9.78
N ARG A 82 9.48 -16.88 -10.53
CA ARG A 82 10.72 -17.61 -10.23
C ARG A 82 11.95 -16.73 -10.43
N ASP A 83 11.93 -15.85 -11.43
CA ASP A 83 13.03 -14.91 -11.69
C ASP A 83 13.17 -13.94 -10.53
N TYR A 84 12.04 -13.46 -10.01
CA TYR A 84 12.03 -12.64 -8.80
C TYR A 84 12.59 -13.39 -7.59
N GLY A 85 12.12 -14.59 -7.30
CA GLY A 85 12.62 -15.41 -6.19
C GLY A 85 14.14 -15.67 -6.30
N LYS A 86 14.64 -15.98 -7.50
CA LYS A 86 16.05 -16.25 -7.77
C LYS A 86 16.91 -14.99 -7.65
N ASN A 87 16.50 -13.92 -8.32
CA ASN A 87 17.32 -12.72 -8.46
C ASN A 87 17.21 -11.80 -7.23
N ILE A 88 16.04 -11.68 -6.62
CA ILE A 88 15.82 -10.84 -5.44
C ILE A 88 16.12 -11.63 -4.16
N HIS A 89 15.30 -12.61 -3.80
CA HIS A 89 15.43 -13.29 -2.50
C HIS A 89 16.71 -14.10 -2.35
N SER A 90 16.99 -14.95 -3.33
CA SER A 90 18.19 -15.81 -3.33
C SER A 90 19.45 -15.09 -3.78
N GLY A 91 19.32 -13.95 -4.42
CA GLY A 91 20.39 -13.15 -5.01
C GLY A 91 20.70 -11.87 -4.25
N MET A 92 20.13 -10.76 -4.71
CA MET A 92 20.50 -9.41 -4.26
C MET A 92 20.19 -9.14 -2.79
N ALA A 93 19.09 -9.68 -2.24
CA ALA A 93 18.72 -9.45 -0.84
C ALA A 93 19.82 -9.84 0.16
N LYS A 94 20.66 -10.83 -0.18
CA LYS A 94 21.79 -11.24 0.65
C LYS A 94 22.92 -10.20 0.71
N LEU A 95 23.02 -9.37 -0.32
CA LEU A 95 24.08 -8.38 -0.47
C LEU A 95 23.73 -7.04 0.15
N TYR A 96 22.46 -6.87 0.56
CA TYR A 96 21.98 -5.65 1.22
C TYR A 96 22.63 -5.48 2.58
N GLU A 97 22.96 -4.25 2.90
CA GLU A 97 23.41 -3.80 4.21
C GLU A 97 22.37 -2.85 4.83
N ALA A 98 22.52 -2.49 6.10
CA ALA A 98 21.61 -1.58 6.79
C ALA A 98 21.49 -0.23 6.07
N GLU A 99 22.59 0.27 5.54
CA GLU A 99 22.64 1.51 4.75
C GLU A 99 21.77 1.43 3.50
N ASP A 100 21.78 0.29 2.79
CA ASP A 100 20.96 0.11 1.59
C ASP A 100 19.47 0.15 1.94
N ASN A 101 19.09 -0.49 3.04
CA ASN A 101 17.71 -0.46 3.54
C ASN A 101 17.29 0.97 3.91
N TYR A 102 18.12 1.70 4.66
CA TYR A 102 17.83 3.08 5.05
C TYR A 102 17.56 3.98 3.84
N VAL A 103 18.50 3.99 2.88
CA VAL A 103 18.38 4.87 1.71
C VAL A 103 17.21 4.49 0.83
N ALA A 104 16.99 3.18 0.60
CA ALA A 104 15.89 2.69 -0.21
C ALA A 104 14.53 2.98 0.44
N ASN A 105 14.37 2.73 1.74
CA ASN A 105 13.11 3.01 2.45
C ASN A 105 12.81 4.51 2.49
N LEU A 106 13.82 5.37 2.77
CA LEU A 106 13.62 6.81 2.80
C LEU A 106 13.21 7.36 1.43
N LEU A 107 13.97 7.04 0.38
CA LEU A 107 13.65 7.52 -0.97
C LEU A 107 12.38 6.88 -1.53
N GLY A 108 12.10 5.64 -1.19
CA GLY A 108 10.86 4.95 -1.57
C GLY A 108 9.64 5.62 -0.95
N ALA A 109 9.69 5.90 0.34
CA ALA A 109 8.64 6.64 1.04
C ALA A 109 8.45 8.06 0.49
N LEU A 110 9.54 8.78 0.20
CA LEU A 110 9.48 10.11 -0.46
C LEU A 110 8.89 10.03 -1.87
N ALA A 111 9.17 8.96 -2.63
CA ALA A 111 8.56 8.74 -3.94
C ALA A 111 7.05 8.49 -3.82
N GLN A 112 6.61 7.73 -2.80
CA GLN A 112 5.20 7.52 -2.51
C GLN A 112 4.50 8.84 -2.13
N LEU A 113 5.08 9.63 -1.22
CA LEU A 113 4.57 10.97 -0.87
C LEU A 113 4.45 11.87 -2.11
N ASN A 114 5.46 11.87 -2.98
CA ASN A 114 5.43 12.66 -4.21
C ASN A 114 4.27 12.27 -5.14
N GLY A 115 3.84 11.01 -5.11
CA GLY A 115 2.69 10.48 -5.84
C GLY A 115 1.34 10.58 -5.11
N GLY A 116 1.27 11.28 -3.96
CA GLY A 116 0.02 11.47 -3.21
C GLY A 116 -0.32 10.35 -2.23
N VAL A 117 0.59 9.39 -2.01
CA VAL A 117 0.41 8.38 -0.97
C VAL A 117 0.76 8.99 0.38
N THR A 118 -0.19 8.98 1.30
CA THR A 118 0.03 9.46 2.68
C THR A 118 0.28 8.33 3.67
N THR A 119 -0.18 7.12 3.32
CA THR A 119 -0.04 5.92 4.15
C THR A 119 0.43 4.74 3.32
N LEU A 120 1.40 3.99 3.81
CA LEU A 120 1.84 2.74 3.17
C LEU A 120 1.97 1.59 4.18
N PHE A 121 1.82 0.37 3.67
CA PHE A 121 2.23 -0.85 4.37
C PHE A 121 3.55 -1.34 3.77
N ASP A 122 4.66 -1.09 4.49
CA ASP A 122 5.98 -1.58 4.08
C ASP A 122 6.14 -3.06 4.48
N TRP A 123 5.92 -3.95 3.53
CA TRP A 123 6.15 -5.39 3.69
C TRP A 123 7.66 -5.67 3.56
N CYS A 124 8.43 -5.41 4.64
CA CYS A 124 9.88 -5.38 4.63
C CYS A 124 10.47 -6.78 4.93
N HIS A 125 10.64 -7.61 3.90
CA HIS A 125 11.13 -8.98 4.04
C HIS A 125 12.64 -9.15 3.72
N ASN A 126 13.43 -8.13 4.01
CA ASN A 126 14.88 -8.14 3.83
C ASN A 126 15.63 -7.89 5.14
N LEU A 127 15.02 -8.25 6.28
CA LEU A 127 15.57 -7.99 7.60
C LEU A 127 16.31 -9.23 8.11
N ARG A 128 17.63 -9.13 8.29
CA ARG A 128 18.49 -10.21 8.75
C ARG A 128 19.06 -9.97 10.14
N ASN A 129 19.01 -8.74 10.62
CA ASN A 129 19.51 -8.32 11.93
C ASN A 129 18.80 -7.03 12.38
N PRO A 130 18.89 -6.66 13.66
CA PRO A 130 18.29 -5.46 14.21
C PRO A 130 18.76 -4.16 13.53
N GLU A 131 20.00 -4.08 13.07
CA GLU A 131 20.54 -2.89 12.40
C GLU A 131 19.81 -2.60 11.09
N MET A 132 19.48 -3.64 10.31
CA MET A 132 18.69 -3.50 9.08
C MET A 132 17.25 -3.10 9.40
N THR A 133 16.68 -3.62 10.47
CA THR A 133 15.35 -3.24 10.95
C THR A 133 15.30 -1.77 11.33
N ASP A 134 16.21 -1.33 12.17
CA ASP A 134 16.28 0.06 12.64
C ASP A 134 16.52 1.03 11.48
N ALA A 135 17.41 0.69 10.55
CA ALA A 135 17.68 1.47 9.35
C ALA A 135 16.44 1.63 8.44
N SER A 136 15.65 0.57 8.28
CA SER A 136 14.39 0.62 7.52
C SER A 136 13.38 1.57 8.18
N ILE A 137 13.21 1.46 9.50
CA ILE A 137 12.32 2.33 10.28
C ILE A 137 12.81 3.78 10.24
N ASP A 138 14.12 4.03 10.36
CA ASP A 138 14.72 5.37 10.23
C ASP A 138 14.36 6.03 8.91
N GLY A 139 14.41 5.27 7.81
CA GLY A 139 14.04 5.75 6.49
C GLY A 139 12.57 6.18 6.43
N LEU A 140 11.66 5.36 6.95
CA LEU A 140 10.22 5.67 6.99
C LEU A 140 9.93 6.89 7.85
N GLU A 141 10.44 6.95 9.09
CA GLU A 141 10.22 8.07 10.01
C GLU A 141 10.75 9.39 9.44
N GLN A 142 11.96 9.38 8.87
CA GLN A 142 12.55 10.60 8.30
C GLN A 142 11.84 11.10 7.04
N SER A 143 11.13 10.26 6.33
CA SER A 143 10.30 10.67 5.19
C SER A 143 9.09 11.49 5.63
N GLY A 144 8.58 11.22 6.83
CA GLY A 144 7.36 11.79 7.37
C GLY A 144 6.08 11.23 6.78
N ILE A 145 6.13 10.09 6.09
CA ILE A 145 4.95 9.33 5.66
C ILE A 145 4.34 8.58 6.85
N ARG A 146 3.02 8.36 6.84
CA ARG A 146 2.43 7.37 7.73
C ARG A 146 2.76 5.97 7.21
N ALA A 147 3.26 5.09 8.06
CA ALA A 147 3.62 3.75 7.66
C ALA A 147 3.17 2.69 8.67
N VAL A 148 2.70 1.57 8.17
CA VAL A 148 2.60 0.33 8.93
C VAL A 148 3.83 -0.49 8.52
N PHE A 149 4.81 -0.57 9.42
CA PHE A 149 6.05 -1.30 9.18
C PHE A 149 5.83 -2.80 9.43
N GLY A 150 5.71 -3.56 8.36
CA GLY A 150 5.60 -5.02 8.38
C GLY A 150 6.97 -5.66 8.50
N HIS A 151 7.40 -5.98 9.73
CA HIS A 151 8.63 -6.71 9.94
C HIS A 151 8.55 -8.09 9.29
N GLY A 152 9.42 -8.37 8.34
CA GLY A 152 9.47 -9.62 7.57
C GLY A 152 10.86 -10.22 7.56
N THR A 153 10.94 -11.55 7.53
CA THR A 153 12.20 -12.28 7.50
C THR A 153 12.65 -12.53 6.07
N SER A 154 13.98 -12.55 5.86
CA SER A 154 14.56 -12.93 4.57
C SER A 154 14.31 -14.41 4.23
N LYS A 155 14.34 -14.75 2.94
CA LYS A 155 14.15 -16.11 2.42
C LYS A 155 15.45 -16.62 1.78
N PRO A 156 16.52 -16.88 2.55
CA PRO A 156 17.77 -17.38 2.00
C PRO A 156 17.63 -18.82 1.49
N PRO A 157 18.46 -19.25 0.54
CA PRO A 157 18.56 -20.65 0.17
C PRO A 157 18.92 -21.51 1.38
N PRO A 158 18.46 -22.77 1.42
CA PRO A 158 18.81 -23.69 2.49
C PRO A 158 20.33 -23.90 2.60
N VAL A 159 20.83 -23.96 3.83
CA VAL A 159 22.21 -24.29 4.16
C VAL A 159 22.25 -25.71 4.74
N PRO A 160 23.11 -26.60 4.26
CA PRO A 160 23.23 -27.96 4.82
C PRO A 160 23.50 -27.94 6.32
N GLY A 161 22.68 -28.66 7.07
CA GLY A 161 22.79 -28.74 8.55
C GLY A 161 22.03 -27.65 9.32
N GLU A 162 21.44 -26.68 8.64
CA GLU A 162 20.60 -25.65 9.26
C GLU A 162 19.12 -25.88 8.91
N LYS A 163 18.22 -25.42 9.80
CA LYS A 163 16.79 -25.39 9.49
C LYS A 163 16.54 -24.39 8.35
N PRO A 164 15.82 -24.76 7.30
CA PRO A 164 15.47 -23.84 6.22
C PRO A 164 14.50 -22.78 6.75
N HIS A 165 14.47 -21.59 6.12
CA HIS A 165 13.67 -20.45 6.58
C HIS A 165 12.16 -20.79 6.74
N TRP A 166 11.62 -21.74 5.99
CA TRP A 166 10.21 -22.16 6.08
C TRP A 166 9.90 -23.05 7.31
N GLU A 167 10.91 -23.46 8.08
CA GLU A 167 10.80 -24.20 9.35
C GLU A 167 11.21 -23.34 10.54
N VAL A 168 11.53 -22.06 10.33
CA VAL A 168 11.97 -21.13 11.38
C VAL A 168 10.87 -20.08 11.62
N PRO A 169 10.28 -20.04 12.83
CA PRO A 169 9.34 -18.99 13.20
C PRO A 169 9.97 -17.59 13.16
N HIS A 170 9.12 -16.59 13.10
CA HIS A 170 9.53 -15.19 13.21
C HIS A 170 10.33 -14.91 14.48
N PRO A 171 11.38 -14.05 14.45
CA PRO A 171 12.24 -13.80 15.61
C PRO A 171 11.46 -13.04 16.69
N ARG A 172 10.98 -13.78 17.70
CA ARG A 172 10.15 -13.26 18.80
C ARG A 172 10.84 -12.11 19.55
N GLU A 173 12.12 -12.24 19.84
CA GLU A 173 12.89 -11.24 20.57
C GLU A 173 12.92 -9.89 19.83
N GLU A 174 12.99 -9.93 18.53
CA GLU A 174 12.99 -8.72 17.69
C GLU A 174 11.61 -8.04 17.68
N ILE A 175 10.52 -8.81 17.55
CA ILE A 175 9.16 -8.27 17.62
C ILE A 175 8.90 -7.67 19.01
N GLU A 176 9.34 -8.35 20.07
CA GLU A 176 9.24 -7.83 21.43
C GLU A 176 10.04 -6.54 21.63
N ARG A 177 11.28 -6.49 21.12
CA ARG A 177 12.14 -5.30 21.16
C ARG A 177 11.45 -4.10 20.52
N LEU A 178 10.88 -4.29 19.33
CA LEU A 178 10.17 -3.23 18.61
C LEU A 178 8.89 -2.81 19.33
N ARG A 179 8.07 -3.77 19.76
CA ARG A 179 6.76 -3.51 20.36
C ARG A 179 6.86 -2.89 21.75
N LYS A 180 7.86 -3.25 22.54
CA LYS A 180 8.11 -2.65 23.85
C LYS A 180 8.98 -1.38 23.79
N GLY A 181 9.60 -1.10 22.65
CA GLY A 181 10.50 0.02 22.43
C GLY A 181 9.97 1.02 21.42
N ARG A 182 10.67 1.11 20.28
CA ARG A 182 10.47 2.15 19.26
C ARG A 182 9.07 2.19 18.66
N LEU A 183 8.44 1.05 18.45
CA LEU A 183 7.11 0.93 17.84
C LEU A 183 6.04 0.49 18.87
N ALA A 184 6.13 0.99 20.10
CA ALA A 184 5.21 0.68 21.18
C ALA A 184 3.81 1.30 20.97
N SER A 185 3.71 2.42 20.27
CA SER A 185 2.48 3.18 20.13
C SER A 185 1.76 2.85 18.81
N ASP A 186 0.46 2.54 18.89
CA ASP A 186 -0.41 2.40 17.74
C ASP A 186 -0.93 3.75 17.19
N ASP A 187 -0.61 4.86 17.89
CA ASP A 187 -0.95 6.23 17.48
C ASP A 187 0.23 6.96 16.81
N ALA A 188 1.42 6.34 16.79
CA ALA A 188 2.57 6.90 16.11
C ALA A 188 2.38 6.94 14.59
N LEU A 189 3.22 7.76 13.93
CA LEU A 189 3.21 7.85 12.47
C LEU A 189 3.67 6.54 11.81
N VAL A 190 4.66 5.88 12.43
CA VAL A 190 5.12 4.54 12.05
C VAL A 190 4.70 3.55 13.13
N THR A 191 3.97 2.52 12.73
CA THR A 191 3.45 1.48 13.63
C THR A 191 3.95 0.10 13.23
N LEU A 192 3.90 -0.89 14.13
CA LEU A 192 4.38 -2.24 13.88
C LEU A 192 3.30 -3.14 13.29
N ALA A 193 3.69 -3.97 12.34
CA ALA A 193 2.98 -5.16 11.88
C ALA A 193 3.96 -6.32 11.69
N MET A 194 3.45 -7.52 11.49
CA MET A 194 4.25 -8.70 11.15
C MET A 194 3.95 -9.16 9.72
N ALA A 195 4.96 -9.11 8.87
CA ALA A 195 4.97 -9.62 7.52
C ALA A 195 5.50 -11.07 7.53
N ILE A 196 4.59 -12.02 7.68
CA ILE A 196 4.91 -13.40 8.05
C ILE A 196 4.88 -14.37 6.86
N LEU A 197 5.58 -15.49 6.99
CA LEU A 197 5.46 -16.60 6.05
C LEU A 197 4.11 -17.29 6.23
N GLY A 198 3.35 -17.36 5.13
CA GLY A 198 2.04 -18.00 5.07
C GLY A 198 2.11 -19.48 4.65
N PRO A 199 0.95 -20.13 4.50
CA PRO A 199 0.87 -21.55 4.11
C PRO A 199 1.49 -21.87 2.74
N ASP A 200 1.66 -20.87 1.88
CA ASP A 200 2.31 -21.05 0.57
C ASP A 200 3.84 -21.17 0.71
N ASP A 201 4.42 -20.56 1.76
CA ASP A 201 5.85 -20.37 1.91
C ASP A 201 6.47 -21.09 3.13
N ALA A 202 5.66 -21.65 4.04
CA ALA A 202 6.15 -22.26 5.28
C ALA A 202 5.31 -23.43 5.77
N THR A 203 5.86 -24.18 6.74
CA THR A 203 5.13 -25.21 7.46
C THR A 203 3.95 -24.61 8.22
N TYR A 204 2.93 -25.44 8.47
CA TYR A 204 1.77 -25.01 9.24
C TYR A 204 2.15 -24.48 10.62
N GLU A 205 3.07 -25.18 11.28
CA GLU A 205 3.54 -24.86 12.63
C GLU A 205 4.17 -23.46 12.67
N VAL A 206 4.99 -23.09 11.68
CA VAL A 206 5.59 -21.77 11.55
C VAL A 206 4.52 -20.70 11.35
N THR A 207 3.62 -20.89 10.37
CA THR A 207 2.54 -19.92 10.12
C THR A 207 1.66 -19.73 11.36
N ARG A 208 1.27 -20.85 12.02
CA ARG A 208 0.45 -20.83 13.23
C ARG A 208 1.13 -20.06 14.37
N GLU A 209 2.42 -20.31 14.60
CA GLU A 209 3.16 -19.62 15.65
C GLU A 209 3.30 -18.12 15.37
N ASN A 210 3.58 -17.75 14.12
CA ASN A 210 3.68 -16.36 13.71
C ASN A 210 2.36 -15.60 13.88
N LEU A 211 1.22 -16.21 13.54
CA LEU A 211 -0.09 -15.61 13.77
C LEU A 211 -0.43 -15.43 15.25
N ARG A 212 -0.07 -16.43 16.08
CA ARG A 212 -0.23 -16.32 17.53
C ARG A 212 0.63 -15.20 18.11
N MET A 213 1.86 -15.09 17.65
CA MET A 213 2.76 -14.02 18.04
C MET A 213 2.20 -12.64 17.66
N ALA A 214 1.71 -12.46 16.44
CA ALA A 214 1.10 -11.19 16.01
C ALA A 214 -0.07 -10.80 16.93
N ARG A 215 -0.94 -11.73 17.29
CA ARG A 215 -2.04 -11.51 18.24
C ARG A 215 -1.58 -11.22 19.65
N GLU A 216 -0.56 -11.93 20.14
CA GLU A 216 0.03 -11.70 21.47
C GLU A 216 0.53 -10.26 21.61
N TYR A 217 1.17 -9.73 20.57
CA TYR A 217 1.67 -8.36 20.55
C TYR A 217 0.63 -7.34 20.06
N GLY A 218 -0.58 -7.75 19.72
CA GLY A 218 -1.68 -6.89 19.28
C GLY A 218 -1.42 -6.18 17.95
N VAL A 219 -0.64 -6.78 17.06
CA VAL A 219 -0.28 -6.20 15.75
C VAL A 219 -0.95 -6.93 14.59
N ILE A 220 -1.09 -6.24 13.46
CA ILE A 220 -1.60 -6.84 12.23
C ILE A 220 -0.56 -7.83 11.71
N SER A 221 -1.04 -8.96 11.16
CA SER A 221 -0.23 -9.88 10.38
C SER A 221 -0.59 -9.80 8.89
N SER A 222 0.39 -10.05 8.02
CA SER A 222 0.15 -10.18 6.58
C SER A 222 0.94 -11.33 5.99
N THR A 223 0.33 -12.07 5.05
CA THR A 223 0.98 -13.14 4.30
C THR A 223 0.90 -12.91 2.80
N HIS A 224 1.96 -13.26 2.08
CA HIS A 224 1.83 -13.54 0.66
C HIS A 224 1.14 -14.88 0.49
N THR A 225 0.05 -14.94 -0.24
CA THR A 225 -0.69 -16.17 -0.47
C THR A 225 -1.25 -16.15 -1.89
N TRP A 226 -0.68 -16.95 -2.76
CA TRP A 226 -1.13 -17.05 -4.16
C TRP A 226 -2.30 -17.99 -4.34
N GLY A 227 -2.48 -18.92 -3.41
CA GLY A 227 -3.58 -19.86 -3.41
C GLY A 227 -3.47 -21.00 -4.41
N ARG A 228 -2.33 -21.23 -5.07
CA ARG A 228 -2.18 -22.26 -6.10
C ARG A 228 -2.26 -23.66 -5.51
N ALA A 229 -3.30 -24.39 -5.88
CA ALA A 229 -3.44 -25.81 -5.54
C ALA A 229 -2.20 -26.60 -5.99
N GLY A 230 -1.69 -27.47 -5.12
CA GLY A 230 -0.53 -28.32 -5.40
C GLY A 230 0.84 -27.63 -5.41
N LYS A 231 0.90 -26.32 -5.16
CA LYS A 231 2.15 -25.54 -5.07
C LYS A 231 2.37 -24.91 -3.70
N ARG A 232 1.42 -25.01 -2.80
CA ARG A 232 1.52 -24.56 -1.42
C ARG A 232 2.40 -25.49 -0.63
N PHE A 233 3.19 -24.94 0.27
CA PHE A 233 3.95 -25.72 1.23
C PHE A 233 3.01 -26.49 2.17
N THR A 234 1.92 -25.83 2.61
CA THR A 234 0.83 -26.43 3.38
C THR A 234 -0.49 -26.33 2.59
N PRO A 235 -0.91 -27.35 1.83
CA PRO A 235 -2.05 -27.25 0.90
C PRO A 235 -3.39 -26.84 1.53
N ASP A 236 -3.71 -27.32 2.73
CA ASP A 236 -4.93 -27.03 3.49
C ASP A 236 -4.71 -25.95 4.57
N GLY A 237 -3.62 -25.18 4.46
CA GLY A 237 -3.16 -24.30 5.53
C GLY A 237 -4.18 -23.25 5.94
N MET A 238 -4.85 -22.58 5.00
CA MET A 238 -5.85 -21.56 5.33
C MET A 238 -7.07 -22.18 6.05
N TRP A 239 -7.53 -23.37 5.65
CA TRP A 239 -8.60 -24.09 6.32
C TRP A 239 -8.23 -24.52 7.75
N ARG A 240 -6.99 -24.97 7.95
CA ARG A 240 -6.48 -25.32 9.28
C ARG A 240 -6.38 -24.07 10.17
N LEU A 241 -5.92 -22.95 9.65
CA LEU A 241 -5.86 -21.68 10.38
C LEU A 241 -7.26 -21.19 10.78
N ALA A 242 -8.25 -21.32 9.90
CA ALA A 242 -9.65 -21.03 10.20
C ALA A 242 -10.16 -21.92 11.34
N LYS A 243 -9.95 -23.24 11.25
CA LYS A 243 -10.35 -24.22 12.27
C LYS A 243 -9.70 -23.94 13.62
N ASP A 244 -8.45 -23.53 13.64
CA ASP A 244 -7.71 -23.16 14.86
C ASP A 244 -8.09 -21.76 15.40
N GLY A 245 -9.05 -21.06 14.74
CA GLY A 245 -9.49 -19.72 15.12
C GLY A 245 -8.42 -18.63 14.94
N LEU A 246 -7.49 -18.83 14.00
CA LEU A 246 -6.36 -17.92 13.76
C LEU A 246 -6.58 -16.96 12.59
N LEU A 247 -7.65 -17.09 11.82
CA LEU A 247 -8.07 -16.07 10.85
C LEU A 247 -8.97 -15.04 11.53
N GLY A 248 -8.84 -13.79 11.12
CA GLY A 248 -9.61 -12.70 11.69
C GLY A 248 -9.31 -11.34 11.03
N PRO A 249 -9.95 -10.26 11.49
CA PRO A 249 -9.76 -8.91 10.95
C PRO A 249 -8.37 -8.33 11.22
N ASP A 250 -7.54 -9.03 11.99
CA ASP A 250 -6.15 -8.75 12.29
C ASP A 250 -5.18 -9.40 11.31
N HIS A 251 -5.71 -10.11 10.28
CA HIS A 251 -4.90 -10.77 9.25
C HIS A 251 -5.23 -10.24 7.86
N ASN A 252 -4.18 -9.86 7.12
CA ASN A 252 -4.24 -9.44 5.73
C ASN A 252 -3.63 -10.51 4.81
N VAL A 253 -4.32 -10.83 3.74
CA VAL A 253 -3.82 -11.71 2.68
C VAL A 253 -3.45 -10.85 1.48
N SER A 254 -2.19 -10.89 1.08
CA SER A 254 -1.72 -10.27 -0.16
C SER A 254 -1.85 -11.25 -1.32
N HIS A 255 -2.39 -10.77 -2.45
CA HIS A 255 -2.68 -11.50 -3.69
C HIS A 255 -3.92 -12.41 -3.61
N GLY A 256 -3.75 -13.74 -3.54
CA GLY A 256 -4.85 -14.70 -3.45
C GLY A 256 -5.49 -15.09 -4.77
N ASN A 257 -4.90 -14.73 -5.91
CA ASN A 257 -5.49 -14.89 -7.25
C ASN A 257 -6.05 -16.29 -7.54
N ASN A 258 -5.41 -17.32 -7.00
CA ASN A 258 -5.75 -18.71 -7.27
C ASN A 258 -6.63 -19.35 -6.18
N PHE A 259 -7.15 -18.59 -5.22
CA PHE A 259 -8.16 -19.13 -4.32
C PHE A 259 -9.39 -19.57 -5.11
N GLU A 260 -9.88 -20.76 -4.81
CA GLU A 260 -11.23 -21.15 -5.23
C GLU A 260 -12.27 -20.38 -4.40
N ASP A 261 -13.52 -20.35 -4.87
CA ASP A 261 -14.54 -19.49 -4.23
C ASP A 261 -14.84 -19.88 -2.79
N ASP A 262 -14.84 -21.17 -2.47
CA ASP A 262 -15.06 -21.66 -1.10
C ASP A 262 -13.98 -21.20 -0.13
N GLU A 263 -12.71 -21.26 -0.54
CA GLU A 263 -11.58 -20.78 0.27
C GLU A 263 -11.60 -19.26 0.43
N LEU A 264 -11.84 -18.52 -0.66
CA LEU A 264 -11.97 -17.06 -0.61
C LEU A 264 -13.12 -16.65 0.32
N HIS A 265 -14.28 -17.29 0.18
CA HIS A 265 -15.43 -16.99 1.02
C HIS A 265 -15.12 -17.27 2.50
N MET A 266 -14.51 -18.40 2.80
CA MET A 266 -14.10 -18.74 4.17
C MET A 266 -13.16 -17.67 4.74
N ILE A 267 -12.16 -17.21 4.00
CA ILE A 267 -11.22 -16.17 4.42
C ILE A 267 -11.97 -14.85 4.72
N LEU A 268 -12.87 -14.44 3.83
CA LEU A 268 -13.66 -13.21 3.99
C LEU A 268 -14.65 -13.30 5.15
N ASP A 269 -15.32 -14.47 5.34
CA ASP A 269 -16.28 -14.70 6.42
C ASP A 269 -15.63 -14.66 7.81
N HIS A 270 -14.31 -14.92 7.90
CA HIS A 270 -13.51 -14.71 9.11
C HIS A 270 -13.06 -13.26 9.28
N GLY A 271 -13.38 -12.36 8.35
CA GLY A 271 -13.05 -10.93 8.43
C GLY A 271 -11.65 -10.56 7.96
N CYS A 272 -10.88 -11.50 7.40
CA CYS A 272 -9.57 -11.18 6.83
C CYS A 272 -9.71 -10.18 5.68
N SER A 273 -8.72 -9.29 5.53
CA SER A 273 -8.64 -8.36 4.40
C SER A 273 -7.83 -8.96 3.24
N ILE A 274 -8.14 -8.53 2.02
CA ILE A 274 -7.40 -8.88 0.80
C ILE A 274 -6.74 -7.64 0.24
N SER A 275 -5.42 -7.70 0.01
CA SER A 275 -4.65 -6.68 -0.72
C SER A 275 -4.27 -7.22 -2.10
N ALA A 276 -4.91 -6.70 -3.15
CA ALA A 276 -4.56 -7.01 -4.52
C ALA A 276 -3.43 -6.09 -5.02
N THR A 277 -2.56 -6.65 -5.85
CA THR A 277 -1.47 -5.92 -6.51
C THR A 277 -1.57 -6.09 -8.03
N PRO A 278 -2.56 -5.45 -8.67
CA PRO A 278 -3.01 -5.80 -10.02
C PRO A 278 -1.89 -5.84 -11.07
N LEU A 279 -0.92 -4.94 -11.00
CA LEU A 279 0.19 -4.89 -11.97
C LEU A 279 1.10 -6.12 -11.85
N THR A 280 1.50 -6.50 -10.63
CA THR A 280 2.31 -7.70 -10.40
C THR A 280 1.52 -8.96 -10.78
N GLU A 281 0.26 -9.00 -10.43
CA GLU A 281 -0.62 -10.13 -10.67
C GLU A 281 -0.86 -10.37 -12.15
N MET A 282 -1.04 -9.31 -12.94
CA MET A 282 -1.17 -9.40 -14.39
C MET A 282 0.09 -9.93 -15.08
N LEU A 283 1.28 -9.64 -14.53
CA LEU A 283 2.55 -10.10 -15.10
C LEU A 283 2.91 -11.54 -14.71
N ASN A 284 2.44 -12.01 -13.55
CA ASN A 284 2.95 -13.24 -12.94
C ASN A 284 1.90 -14.34 -12.75
N ASN A 285 0.62 -14.07 -13.02
CA ASN A 285 -0.46 -15.04 -12.84
C ASN A 285 -1.27 -15.27 -14.09
N ASP A 286 -1.80 -16.49 -14.16
CA ASP A 286 -2.78 -16.93 -15.15
C ASP A 286 -4.24 -16.66 -14.73
N ARG A 287 -4.44 -16.18 -13.48
CA ARG A 287 -5.74 -15.78 -12.93
C ARG A 287 -5.74 -14.30 -12.56
N VAL A 288 -6.90 -13.70 -12.65
CA VAL A 288 -7.11 -12.27 -12.43
C VAL A 288 -7.06 -11.88 -10.96
N ALA A 289 -6.82 -10.60 -10.69
CA ALA A 289 -6.94 -10.03 -9.36
C ALA A 289 -8.32 -10.26 -8.74
N LEU A 290 -8.37 -10.41 -7.42
CA LEU A 290 -9.60 -10.77 -6.69
C LEU A 290 -10.62 -9.64 -6.55
N LEU A 291 -10.41 -8.45 -7.13
CA LEU A 291 -11.20 -7.25 -6.89
C LEU A 291 -12.71 -7.48 -7.05
N GLY A 292 -13.13 -8.00 -8.19
CA GLY A 292 -14.55 -8.28 -8.47
C GLY A 292 -15.12 -9.38 -7.57
N ARG A 293 -14.36 -10.45 -7.33
CA ARG A 293 -14.79 -11.59 -6.48
C ARG A 293 -14.97 -11.16 -5.02
N VAL A 294 -14.05 -10.35 -4.49
CA VAL A 294 -14.15 -9.78 -3.13
C VAL A 294 -15.33 -8.81 -3.04
N THR A 295 -15.47 -7.92 -4.04
CA THR A 295 -16.57 -6.93 -4.09
C THR A 295 -17.95 -7.61 -4.20
N ALA A 296 -18.05 -8.72 -4.92
CA ALA A 296 -19.29 -9.50 -5.04
C ALA A 296 -19.76 -10.12 -3.71
N ARG A 297 -18.88 -10.18 -2.70
CA ARG A 297 -19.19 -10.62 -1.33
C ARG A 297 -19.43 -9.44 -0.38
N ASP A 298 -19.72 -8.24 -0.89
CA ASP A 298 -19.87 -7.01 -0.09
C ASP A 298 -18.65 -6.68 0.78
N ALA A 299 -17.50 -7.29 0.47
CA ALA A 299 -16.23 -7.00 1.10
C ALA A 299 -15.47 -5.92 0.30
N LEU A 300 -14.57 -5.21 0.97
CA LEU A 300 -13.79 -4.14 0.37
C LEU A 300 -12.34 -4.59 0.22
N PRO A 301 -11.86 -4.89 -1.01
CA PRO A 301 -10.45 -5.18 -1.24
C PRO A 301 -9.61 -3.91 -1.08
N SER A 302 -8.30 -4.06 -0.87
CA SER A 302 -7.34 -2.98 -0.90
C SER A 302 -6.37 -3.13 -2.07
N LEU A 303 -5.66 -2.06 -2.41
CA LEU A 303 -4.68 -2.04 -3.49
C LEU A 303 -3.26 -1.79 -2.97
N GLY A 304 -2.30 -2.47 -3.57
CA GLY A 304 -0.88 -2.27 -3.36
C GLY A 304 -0.09 -2.19 -4.66
N SER A 305 1.06 -1.56 -4.62
CA SER A 305 1.98 -1.48 -5.76
C SER A 305 2.94 -2.66 -5.84
N ASP A 306 3.16 -3.36 -4.74
CA ASP A 306 4.04 -4.51 -4.59
C ASP A 306 5.52 -4.17 -4.83
N VAL A 307 6.04 -4.36 -6.03
CA VAL A 307 7.48 -4.43 -6.33
C VAL A 307 7.97 -3.35 -7.30
N ASP A 308 9.02 -2.66 -6.93
CA ASP A 308 9.71 -1.66 -7.77
C ASP A 308 10.59 -2.25 -8.92
N PRO A 309 11.14 -3.49 -8.85
CA PRO A 309 11.93 -4.05 -9.93
C PRO A 309 11.23 -4.15 -11.28
N TYR A 310 9.93 -4.35 -11.31
CA TYR A 310 9.15 -4.55 -12.54
C TYR A 310 8.64 -3.25 -13.17
N PHE A 311 8.07 -2.35 -12.35
CA PHE A 311 7.36 -1.16 -12.83
C PHE A 311 7.36 -0.04 -11.79
N ASN A 312 6.83 1.10 -12.18
CA ASN A 312 6.68 2.24 -11.27
C ASN A 312 5.55 1.98 -10.24
N ALA A 313 5.89 2.09 -8.97
CA ALA A 313 4.98 1.89 -7.82
C ALA A 313 3.98 3.06 -7.60
N SER A 314 3.54 3.75 -8.66
CA SER A 314 2.56 4.86 -8.57
C SER A 314 1.17 4.33 -8.24
N MET A 315 0.59 4.73 -7.11
CA MET A 315 -0.77 4.33 -6.74
C MET A 315 -1.86 4.92 -7.64
N LEU A 316 -1.62 6.05 -8.31
CA LEU A 316 -2.52 6.54 -9.36
C LEU A 316 -2.58 5.57 -10.53
N ALA A 317 -1.43 5.09 -11.00
CA ALA A 317 -1.36 4.08 -12.06
C ALA A 317 -1.97 2.74 -11.60
N VAL A 318 -1.65 2.27 -10.39
CA VAL A 318 -2.23 1.03 -9.83
C VAL A 318 -3.75 1.12 -9.77
N THR A 319 -4.31 2.22 -9.29
CA THR A 319 -5.77 2.44 -9.20
C THR A 319 -6.43 2.44 -10.58
N ARG A 320 -5.83 3.13 -11.56
CA ARG A 320 -6.30 3.14 -12.96
C ARG A 320 -6.29 1.74 -13.57
N HIS A 321 -5.20 1.01 -13.43
CA HIS A 321 -5.11 -0.35 -13.95
C HIS A 321 -6.08 -1.31 -13.25
N ALA A 322 -6.25 -1.18 -11.93
CA ALA A 322 -7.25 -1.96 -11.19
C ALA A 322 -8.67 -1.73 -11.75
N PHE A 323 -9.04 -0.48 -12.00
CA PHE A 323 -10.31 -0.11 -12.61
C PHE A 323 -10.45 -0.70 -14.02
N GLN A 324 -9.49 -0.44 -14.90
CA GLN A 324 -9.56 -0.84 -16.32
C GLN A 324 -9.55 -2.35 -16.47
N HIS A 325 -8.70 -3.05 -15.70
CA HIS A 325 -8.62 -4.51 -15.72
C HIS A 325 -9.91 -5.15 -15.21
N GLN A 326 -10.47 -4.68 -14.08
CA GLN A 326 -11.75 -5.20 -13.60
C GLN A 326 -12.90 -4.93 -14.59
N ARG A 327 -12.91 -3.77 -15.24
CA ARG A 327 -13.89 -3.46 -16.29
C ARG A 327 -13.78 -4.39 -17.49
N GLU A 328 -12.56 -4.79 -17.88
CA GLU A 328 -12.36 -5.80 -18.93
C GLU A 328 -12.95 -7.14 -18.50
N ILE A 329 -12.71 -7.59 -17.28
CA ILE A 329 -13.26 -8.83 -16.74
C ILE A 329 -14.78 -8.78 -16.71
N ASP A 330 -15.37 -7.69 -16.22
CA ASP A 330 -16.82 -7.49 -16.17
C ASP A 330 -17.43 -7.55 -17.57
N ASN A 331 -16.82 -6.89 -18.56
CA ASN A 331 -17.27 -6.89 -19.95
C ASN A 331 -17.21 -8.30 -20.58
N ARG A 332 -16.14 -9.04 -20.34
CA ARG A 332 -16.02 -10.43 -20.82
C ARG A 332 -17.08 -11.34 -20.20
N THR A 333 -17.38 -11.16 -18.91
CA THR A 333 -18.45 -11.90 -18.22
C THR A 333 -19.82 -11.58 -18.81
N LEU A 334 -20.11 -10.30 -19.05
CA LEU A 334 -21.37 -9.88 -19.72
C LEU A 334 -21.50 -10.45 -21.13
N ALA A 335 -20.40 -10.46 -21.89
CA ALA A 335 -20.38 -11.02 -23.24
C ALA A 335 -20.63 -12.53 -23.23
N ALA A 336 -19.99 -13.26 -22.32
CA ALA A 336 -20.18 -14.71 -22.17
C ALA A 336 -21.63 -15.09 -21.80
N ASN A 337 -22.32 -14.21 -21.08
CA ASN A 337 -23.73 -14.38 -20.69
C ASN A 337 -24.73 -13.76 -21.67
N GLY A 338 -24.28 -13.30 -22.84
CA GLY A 338 -25.15 -12.66 -23.86
C GLY A 338 -25.76 -11.31 -23.45
N SER A 339 -25.17 -10.66 -22.44
CA SER A 339 -25.65 -9.37 -21.88
C SER A 339 -24.78 -8.18 -22.27
N TRP A 340 -23.90 -8.33 -23.23
CA TRP A 340 -23.07 -7.25 -23.80
C TRP A 340 -23.70 -6.62 -25.04
N PRO A 341 -23.66 -5.28 -25.22
CA PRO A 341 -23.27 -4.28 -24.22
C PRO A 341 -24.29 -4.16 -23.09
N SER A 342 -23.80 -3.86 -21.88
CA SER A 342 -24.68 -3.70 -20.71
C SER A 342 -25.67 -2.56 -20.90
N LYS A 343 -26.94 -2.80 -20.53
CA LYS A 343 -27.98 -1.75 -20.45
C LYS A 343 -28.08 -1.12 -19.06
N ALA A 344 -27.42 -1.73 -18.06
CA ALA A 344 -27.35 -1.23 -16.69
C ALA A 344 -26.00 -0.55 -16.44
N PRO A 345 -25.92 0.36 -15.45
CA PRO A 345 -24.63 0.89 -14.99
C PRO A 345 -23.68 -0.24 -14.57
N HIS A 346 -22.40 -0.07 -14.86
CA HIS A 346 -21.40 -1.03 -14.42
C HIS A 346 -21.21 -0.99 -12.90
N ALA A 347 -21.01 -2.15 -12.29
CA ALA A 347 -20.67 -2.26 -10.86
C ALA A 347 -19.30 -1.64 -10.55
N THR A 348 -18.33 -1.83 -11.43
CA THR A 348 -16.98 -1.24 -11.33
C THR A 348 -17.00 0.19 -11.90
N THR A 349 -16.81 1.17 -11.02
CA THR A 349 -16.71 2.60 -11.35
C THR A 349 -15.36 3.16 -10.90
N THR A 350 -14.99 4.33 -11.41
CA THR A 350 -13.77 5.04 -10.96
C THR A 350 -13.81 5.35 -9.46
N ARG A 351 -14.98 5.75 -8.94
CA ARG A 351 -15.19 5.97 -7.52
C ARG A 351 -14.95 4.68 -6.72
N LYS A 352 -15.43 3.55 -7.22
CA LYS A 352 -15.18 2.24 -6.59
C LYS A 352 -13.70 1.89 -6.53
N ALA A 353 -12.95 2.20 -7.59
CA ALA A 353 -11.50 2.00 -7.59
C ALA A 353 -10.77 2.87 -6.55
N LEU A 354 -11.21 4.12 -6.35
CA LEU A 354 -10.70 4.96 -5.25
C LEU A 354 -11.10 4.42 -3.87
N GLU A 355 -12.33 3.90 -3.72
CA GLU A 355 -12.74 3.22 -2.48
C GLU A 355 -11.83 2.03 -2.18
N TRP A 356 -11.46 1.22 -3.17
CA TRP A 356 -10.50 0.12 -2.98
C TRP A 356 -9.14 0.63 -2.51
N THR A 357 -8.63 1.69 -3.15
CA THR A 357 -7.32 2.26 -2.81
C THR A 357 -7.31 2.88 -1.42
N ILE A 358 -8.33 3.67 -1.08
CA ILE A 358 -8.32 4.53 0.10
C ILE A 358 -9.07 3.86 1.27
N LEU A 359 -10.36 3.57 1.10
CA LEU A 359 -11.15 2.97 2.19
C LEU A 359 -10.74 1.52 2.45
N GLY A 360 -10.51 0.75 1.37
CA GLY A 360 -10.01 -0.62 1.44
C GLY A 360 -8.63 -0.67 2.08
N GLY A 361 -7.73 0.23 1.67
CA GLY A 361 -6.41 0.37 2.27
C GLY A 361 -6.47 0.71 3.76
N ALA A 362 -7.27 1.70 4.14
CA ALA A 362 -7.46 2.07 5.54
C ALA A 362 -7.97 0.89 6.38
N LYS A 363 -8.97 0.16 5.88
CA LYS A 363 -9.56 -1.01 6.55
C LYS A 363 -8.55 -2.15 6.68
N ALA A 364 -7.82 -2.46 5.61
CA ALA A 364 -6.82 -3.53 5.61
C ALA A 364 -5.70 -3.28 6.64
N LEU A 365 -5.37 -2.02 6.88
CA LEU A 365 -4.36 -1.59 7.85
C LEU A 365 -4.95 -1.28 9.24
N ARG A 366 -6.25 -1.51 9.47
CA ARG A 366 -6.98 -1.18 10.72
C ARG A 366 -6.84 0.29 11.12
N LEU A 367 -6.75 1.17 10.14
CA LEU A 367 -6.65 2.62 10.30
C LEU A 367 -7.92 3.35 9.87
N ASP A 368 -8.99 2.65 9.48
CA ASP A 368 -10.24 3.22 9.00
C ASP A 368 -10.97 4.09 10.04
N GLY A 369 -10.71 3.86 11.32
CA GLY A 369 -11.10 4.79 12.39
C GLY A 369 -10.36 6.13 12.38
N LYS A 370 -9.14 6.17 11.79
CA LYS A 370 -8.23 7.32 11.84
C LYS A 370 -8.11 8.07 10.52
N ILE A 371 -8.08 7.37 9.38
CA ILE A 371 -7.85 7.92 8.03
C ILE A 371 -8.87 7.39 7.02
N GLY A 372 -8.73 7.75 5.75
CA GLY A 372 -9.50 7.23 4.62
C GLY A 372 -10.68 8.10 4.20
N THR A 373 -11.16 8.99 5.06
CA THR A 373 -12.20 9.96 4.74
C THR A 373 -11.83 11.36 5.22
N LEU A 374 -12.34 12.41 4.55
CA LEU A 374 -12.26 13.77 5.07
C LEU A 374 -13.48 14.04 5.95
N ALA A 375 -13.37 13.72 7.24
CA ALA A 375 -14.41 13.92 8.23
C ALA A 375 -13.82 14.51 9.52
N PRO A 376 -14.58 15.31 10.27
CA PRO A 376 -14.13 15.84 11.55
C PRO A 376 -13.66 14.73 12.51
N GLY A 377 -12.52 14.95 13.16
CA GLY A 377 -11.87 13.99 14.06
C GLY A 377 -10.91 13.02 13.42
N LYS A 378 -10.94 12.83 12.09
CA LYS A 378 -9.94 12.04 11.33
C LYS A 378 -8.60 12.75 11.28
N GLN A 379 -7.54 11.99 11.08
CA GLN A 379 -6.21 12.54 10.80
C GLN A 379 -6.22 13.33 9.49
N ALA A 380 -5.51 14.42 9.46
CA ALA A 380 -5.40 15.28 8.28
C ALA A 380 -4.35 14.72 7.30
N ASP A 381 -4.63 13.55 6.75
CA ASP A 381 -3.92 12.93 5.65
C ASP A 381 -4.67 13.32 4.36
N VAL A 382 -4.25 14.40 3.73
CA VAL A 382 -5.01 15.09 2.67
C VAL A 382 -4.10 15.34 1.46
N ILE A 383 -4.66 15.18 0.26
CA ILE A 383 -3.98 15.56 -0.99
C ILE A 383 -4.83 16.50 -1.82
N LEU A 384 -4.14 17.38 -2.55
CA LEU A 384 -4.74 18.24 -3.57
C LEU A 384 -4.25 17.77 -4.94
N VAL A 385 -5.18 17.41 -5.80
CA VAL A 385 -4.91 16.95 -7.18
C VAL A 385 -5.44 18.01 -8.14
N ARG A 386 -4.57 18.59 -8.96
CA ARG A 386 -4.96 19.60 -9.95
C ARG A 386 -5.81 19.00 -11.05
N HIS A 387 -6.86 19.70 -11.43
CA HIS A 387 -7.71 19.34 -12.58
C HIS A 387 -7.82 20.46 -13.62
N ASP A 388 -7.09 21.56 -13.42
CA ASP A 388 -7.00 22.70 -14.32
C ASP A 388 -5.80 22.62 -15.29
N GLY A 389 -4.92 21.62 -15.13
CA GLY A 389 -3.80 21.34 -16.02
C GLY A 389 -4.22 20.64 -17.33
N LEU A 390 -3.33 20.68 -18.34
CA LEU A 390 -3.60 20.09 -19.67
C LEU A 390 -3.98 18.60 -19.62
N THR A 391 -3.53 17.86 -18.62
CA THR A 391 -3.80 16.42 -18.45
C THR A 391 -5.28 16.14 -18.14
N ALA A 392 -5.93 17.02 -17.37
CA ALA A 392 -7.26 16.81 -16.84
C ALA A 392 -8.30 17.85 -17.30
N PHE A 393 -7.87 18.94 -17.96
CA PHE A 393 -8.76 20.02 -18.40
C PHE A 393 -9.38 19.73 -19.79
N PRO A 394 -10.65 20.08 -20.03
CA PRO A 394 -11.59 20.61 -19.06
C PRO A 394 -12.25 19.52 -18.23
N ALA A 395 -12.15 19.62 -16.91
CA ALA A 395 -13.00 18.80 -16.03
C ALA A 395 -14.47 19.18 -16.26
N LEU A 396 -15.33 18.18 -16.37
CA LEU A 396 -16.75 18.42 -16.63
C LEU A 396 -17.40 19.06 -15.40
N PRO A 397 -18.03 20.25 -15.51
CA PRO A 397 -18.79 20.80 -14.40
C PRO A 397 -19.88 19.82 -13.95
N GLY A 398 -19.97 19.55 -12.65
CA GLY A 398 -20.93 18.61 -12.08
C GLY A 398 -20.64 17.12 -12.34
N GLY A 399 -19.48 16.79 -12.93
CA GLY A 399 -19.01 15.41 -13.06
C GLY A 399 -18.43 14.83 -11.76
N ASP A 400 -18.38 13.50 -11.66
CA ASP A 400 -17.71 12.83 -10.53
C ASP A 400 -16.20 13.11 -10.57
N PRO A 401 -15.60 13.78 -9.55
CA PRO A 401 -14.17 14.07 -9.52
C PRO A 401 -13.30 12.80 -9.55
N ALA A 402 -13.84 11.65 -9.16
CA ALA A 402 -13.16 10.37 -9.26
C ALA A 402 -12.76 10.01 -10.70
N HIS A 403 -13.52 10.48 -11.72
CA HIS A 403 -13.17 10.27 -13.14
C HIS A 403 -11.82 10.92 -13.45
N VAL A 404 -11.60 12.13 -12.98
CA VAL A 404 -10.36 12.88 -13.20
C VAL A 404 -9.20 12.19 -12.47
N VAL A 405 -9.38 11.86 -11.21
CA VAL A 405 -8.31 11.27 -10.39
C VAL A 405 -7.87 9.91 -10.94
N VAL A 406 -8.82 9.07 -11.35
CA VAL A 406 -8.50 7.69 -11.77
C VAL A 406 -7.98 7.64 -13.20
N GLU A 407 -8.64 8.34 -14.14
CA GLU A 407 -8.34 8.18 -15.57
C GLU A 407 -7.27 9.14 -16.08
N TYR A 408 -7.14 10.32 -15.46
CA TYR A 408 -6.32 11.38 -16.03
C TYR A 408 -5.17 11.82 -15.13
N ALA A 409 -5.33 11.81 -13.79
CA ALA A 409 -4.30 12.35 -12.91
C ALA A 409 -3.01 11.54 -12.94
N GLU A 410 -1.91 12.25 -12.97
CA GLU A 410 -0.56 11.73 -12.88
C GLU A 410 0.15 12.31 -11.64
N GLN A 411 1.33 11.80 -11.30
CA GLN A 411 2.12 12.28 -10.16
C GLN A 411 2.40 13.79 -10.23
N ALA A 412 2.52 14.35 -11.42
CA ALA A 412 2.75 15.79 -11.63
C ALA A 412 1.53 16.63 -11.25
N ASP A 413 0.33 16.06 -11.28
CA ASP A 413 -0.91 16.75 -10.93
C ASP A 413 -1.17 16.75 -9.41
N VAL A 414 -0.43 15.97 -8.63
CA VAL A 414 -0.47 16.04 -7.16
C VAL A 414 0.26 17.31 -6.72
N ASP A 415 -0.48 18.35 -6.40
CA ASP A 415 0.05 19.66 -6.01
C ASP A 415 0.56 19.68 -4.56
N THR A 416 -0.31 19.28 -3.63
CA THR A 416 -0.05 19.39 -2.19
C THR A 416 -0.34 18.06 -1.49
N VAL A 417 0.48 17.70 -0.51
CA VAL A 417 0.32 16.51 0.33
C VAL A 417 0.52 16.90 1.79
N LEU A 418 -0.47 16.57 2.62
CA LEU A 418 -0.39 16.67 4.08
C LEU A 418 -0.47 15.27 4.68
N VAL A 419 0.36 15.00 5.69
CA VAL A 419 0.31 13.80 6.52
C VAL A 419 0.23 14.24 7.98
N ALA A 420 -0.80 13.80 8.68
CA ALA A 420 -1.08 14.26 10.05
C ALA A 420 -1.02 15.80 10.16
N GLY A 421 -1.64 16.50 9.21
CA GLY A 421 -1.67 17.96 9.14
C GLY A 421 -0.35 18.64 8.76
N GLN A 422 0.72 17.88 8.57
CA GLN A 422 2.03 18.44 8.20
C GLN A 422 2.24 18.41 6.69
N LEU A 423 2.57 19.55 6.12
CA LEU A 423 2.91 19.68 4.70
C LEU A 423 4.14 18.82 4.37
N ARG A 424 4.02 17.95 3.37
CA ARG A 424 5.10 17.11 2.82
C ARG A 424 5.43 17.48 1.38
N LYS A 425 4.42 17.94 0.63
CA LYS A 425 4.56 18.44 -0.73
C LYS A 425 3.72 19.70 -0.88
N ARG A 426 4.20 20.68 -1.64
CA ARG A 426 3.47 21.92 -1.96
C ARG A 426 3.87 22.44 -3.33
N HIS A 427 2.89 22.90 -4.12
CA HIS A 427 3.10 23.39 -5.48
C HIS A 427 3.91 22.41 -6.35
N GLY A 428 3.57 21.12 -6.23
CA GLY A 428 4.22 20.04 -6.97
C GLY A 428 5.64 19.68 -6.49
N LYS A 429 6.15 20.28 -5.41
CA LYS A 429 7.51 20.04 -4.90
C LYS A 429 7.49 19.45 -3.49
N LEU A 430 8.23 18.35 -3.29
CA LEU A 430 8.47 17.80 -1.95
C LEU A 430 9.18 18.83 -1.05
N LEU A 431 8.69 18.94 0.18
CA LEU A 431 9.29 19.77 1.23
C LEU A 431 10.38 18.97 1.96
N PHE A 432 11.34 18.50 1.21
CA PHE A 432 12.49 17.75 1.71
C PHE A 432 13.78 18.46 1.29
N PRO A 433 14.79 18.60 2.18
CA PRO A 433 15.99 19.40 1.88
C PRO A 433 16.71 18.90 0.63
N GLU A 434 16.87 19.79 -0.37
CA GLU A 434 17.43 19.44 -1.68
C GLU A 434 18.84 18.83 -1.59
N LYS A 435 19.71 19.39 -0.74
CA LYS A 435 21.05 18.85 -0.53
C LYS A 435 21.02 17.42 0.02
N LYS A 436 20.09 17.13 0.95
CA LYS A 436 19.90 15.78 1.50
C LYS A 436 19.34 14.84 0.44
N MET A 437 18.43 15.32 -0.41
CA MET A 437 17.90 14.54 -1.54
C MET A 437 19.00 14.15 -2.52
N GLN A 438 19.90 15.08 -2.86
CA GLN A 438 21.03 14.82 -3.77
C GLN A 438 22.01 13.80 -3.17
N ASP A 439 22.33 13.92 -1.88
CA ASP A 439 23.17 12.96 -1.15
C ASP A 439 22.54 11.56 -1.17
N LEU A 440 21.27 11.45 -0.81
CA LEU A 440 20.55 10.16 -0.81
C LEU A 440 20.51 9.52 -2.19
N ARG A 441 20.30 10.29 -3.26
CA ARG A 441 20.35 9.79 -4.63
C ARG A 441 21.73 9.24 -5.00
N ALA A 442 22.80 9.94 -4.59
CA ALA A 442 24.16 9.47 -4.81
C ALA A 442 24.44 8.18 -4.05
N ARG A 443 24.00 8.08 -2.79
CA ARG A 443 24.14 6.88 -1.95
C ARG A 443 23.35 5.70 -2.54
N LEU A 444 22.12 5.92 -3.01
CA LEU A 444 21.33 4.87 -3.67
C LEU A 444 22.00 4.39 -4.96
N ALA A 445 22.57 5.29 -5.75
CA ALA A 445 23.29 4.94 -6.96
C ALA A 445 24.55 4.11 -6.66
N ALA A 446 25.30 4.47 -5.61
CA ALA A 446 26.46 3.73 -5.14
C ALA A 446 26.06 2.34 -4.60
N SER A 447 24.99 2.25 -3.80
CA SER A 447 24.39 1.00 -3.33
C SER A 447 24.05 0.09 -4.53
N ARG A 448 23.28 0.60 -5.49
CA ARG A 448 22.93 -0.15 -6.70
C ARG A 448 24.17 -0.65 -7.47
N ALA A 449 25.17 0.22 -7.66
CA ALA A 449 26.41 -0.16 -8.37
C ALA A 449 27.15 -1.29 -7.65
N ARG A 450 27.23 -1.25 -6.30
CA ARG A 450 27.81 -2.31 -5.49
C ARG A 450 27.01 -3.62 -5.62
N LEU A 451 25.70 -3.56 -5.45
CA LEU A 451 24.82 -4.73 -5.55
C LEU A 451 24.89 -5.39 -6.93
N MET A 452 24.97 -4.60 -8.01
CA MET A 452 25.02 -5.11 -9.38
C MET A 452 26.38 -5.65 -9.77
N LYS A 453 27.48 -5.24 -9.11
CA LYS A 453 28.83 -5.69 -9.42
C LYS A 453 28.99 -7.20 -9.22
N ASP A 454 28.44 -7.73 -8.13
CA ASP A 454 28.60 -9.13 -7.73
C ASP A 454 27.38 -9.98 -8.12
N PHE A 455 26.36 -9.33 -8.68
CA PHE A 455 25.14 -9.97 -9.11
C PHE A 455 25.05 -10.04 -10.65
N ARG A 456 25.11 -11.27 -11.18
CA ARG A 456 24.81 -11.52 -12.59
C ARG A 456 23.33 -11.82 -12.71
N VAL A 457 22.58 -10.86 -13.27
CA VAL A 457 21.21 -11.14 -13.74
C VAL A 457 21.32 -12.18 -14.83
N LEU A 458 20.85 -13.37 -14.57
CA LEU A 458 20.80 -14.42 -15.57
C LEU A 458 19.68 -14.08 -16.54
N SER A 459 20.06 -13.63 -17.71
CA SER A 459 19.19 -13.47 -18.89
C SER A 459 18.60 -14.78 -19.34
#